data_a3efaa16d579c8ed2c783b08f33011f7
#
_entry.id   a3efaa16d579c8ed2c783b08f33011f7
#
_cell.length_a   1.000
_cell.length_b   1.000
_cell.length_c   1.000
_cell.angle_alpha   90.00
_cell.angle_beta   90.00
_cell.angle_gamma   90.00
#
_symmetry.space_group_name_H-M   'P 1'
#
loop_
_entity.id
_entity.type
_entity.pdbx_description
1 polymer ?
#
loop_
_entity_poly.entity_id
_entity_poly.type
_entity_poly.pdbx_seq_one_letter_code
_entity_poly.pdbx_strand_id
1 'polypeptide(L)'
;MDDSGRKEKVAGSQAPRRFRRYPVDIRISIQVFRPSGTVSLWGRSNELGEDGIGGTLTGEVEPGEVVSMELSLPTATYPMKFRALVRYRTGLRHGFEFLALNSQQRDALHRVCEMLASGA
;
A
#
# COMPACT_ATOMS: atom_id res chain seq x y z
N MET A 1 20.58 14.27 22.30
CA MET A 1 20.29 14.38 21.85
C MET A 1 19.80 14.08 21.32
N ASP A 2 19.67 13.71 21.11
CA ASP A 2 19.11 13.54 20.52
C ASP A 2 18.61 13.33 20.02
N ASP A 3 18.61 13.09 20.13
CA ASP A 3 18.03 13.07 19.58
C ASP A 3 17.47 13.09 19.02
N SER A 4 17.46 12.94 19.28
CA SER A 4 16.88 13.19 18.66
C SER A 4 16.50 13.16 17.95
N GLY A 5 16.51 13.11 17.99
CA GLY A 5 16.20 13.41 17.22
C GLY A 5 15.96 13.02 16.54
N ARG A 6 16.01 12.93 16.43
CA ARG A 6 15.89 12.87 15.73
C ARG A 6 15.51 12.65 14.99
N LYS A 7 15.50 12.50 14.90
CA LYS A 7 15.30 12.41 14.18
C LYS A 7 14.67 12.36 13.44
N GLU A 8 14.53 12.36 13.43
CA GLU A 8 14.05 12.47 12.72
C GLU A 8 13.68 12.43 11.96
N LYS A 9 13.52 12.49 11.95
CA LYS A 9 13.24 12.52 11.17
C LYS A 9 12.96 12.75 10.38
N VAL A 10 13.12 12.72 10.62
CA VAL A 10 13.23 12.98 9.52
C VAL A 10 12.27 13.02 8.48
N ALA A 11 11.96 13.99 8.05
CA ALA A 11 11.04 14.12 7.08
C ALA A 11 11.09 13.04 6.09
N GLY A 12 10.79 12.88 5.31
CA GLY A 12 10.93 11.84 4.51
C GLY A 12 11.67 10.70 5.06
N SER A 13 12.27 10.95 6.14
CA SER A 13 12.93 9.89 6.80
C SER A 13 11.91 8.90 7.25
N GLN A 14 12.08 7.71 6.89
CA GLN A 14 11.14 6.70 7.28
C GLN A 14 11.69 5.87 8.38
N ALA A 15 10.85 5.55 9.34
CA ALA A 15 11.18 4.53 10.28
C ALA A 15 11.47 3.24 9.52
N PRO A 16 12.35 2.39 10.03
CA PRO A 16 12.56 1.09 9.40
C PRO A 16 11.25 0.34 9.29
N ARG A 17 11.03 -0.29 8.16
CA ARG A 17 9.81 -1.07 7.95
C ARG A 17 9.84 -2.33 8.77
N ARG A 18 8.74 -2.64 9.41
CA ARG A 18 8.59 -3.88 10.15
C ARG A 18 8.55 -5.07 9.21
N PHE A 19 8.04 -4.87 8.00
CA PHE A 19 7.86 -5.93 7.03
C PHE A 19 8.63 -5.60 5.77
N ARG A 20 9.20 -6.63 5.17
CA ARG A 20 9.89 -6.48 3.90
C ARG A 20 8.90 -6.20 2.79
N ARG A 21 9.38 -5.49 1.80
CA ARG A 21 8.65 -5.24 0.57
C ARG A 21 9.25 -6.09 -0.53
N TYR A 22 8.38 -6.69 -1.34
CA TYR A 22 8.77 -7.59 -2.41
C TYR A 22 8.28 -7.03 -3.73
N PRO A 23 9.10 -7.06 -4.81
CA PRO A 23 8.64 -6.63 -6.12
C PRO A 23 7.52 -7.55 -6.58
N VAL A 24 6.42 -6.95 -7.01
CA VAL A 24 5.32 -7.70 -7.61
C VAL A 24 4.45 -6.74 -8.39
N ASP A 25 4.00 -7.20 -9.56
CA ASP A 25 3.16 -6.41 -10.46
C ASP A 25 1.76 -6.99 -10.45
N ILE A 26 0.90 -6.42 -9.63
CA ILE A 26 -0.51 -6.82 -9.57
C ILE A 26 -1.40 -5.60 -9.79
N ARG A 27 -2.64 -5.87 -10.20
CA ARG A 27 -3.60 -4.82 -10.45
C ARG A 27 -4.09 -4.22 -9.14
N ILE A 28 -4.19 -2.89 -9.12
CA ILE A 28 -4.74 -2.12 -8.01
C ILE A 28 -5.94 -1.35 -8.55
N SER A 29 -7.07 -1.41 -7.84
CA SER A 29 -8.23 -0.56 -8.13
C SER A 29 -8.53 0.24 -6.87
N ILE A 30 -8.78 1.55 -7.01
CA ILE A 30 -8.92 2.44 -5.87
C ILE A 30 -10.18 3.28 -6.03
N GLN A 31 -10.89 3.47 -4.92
CA GLN A 31 -11.97 4.43 -4.83
C GLN A 31 -11.65 5.42 -3.72
N VAL A 32 -11.76 6.70 -4.05
CA VAL A 32 -11.55 7.79 -3.11
C VAL A 32 -12.87 8.52 -2.95
N PHE A 33 -13.33 8.64 -1.71
CA PHE A 33 -14.60 9.29 -1.42
C PHE A 33 -14.31 10.72 -0.98
N ARG A 34 -14.71 11.68 -1.81
CA ARG A 34 -14.47 13.10 -1.58
C ARG A 34 -15.79 13.84 -1.50
N PRO A 35 -15.82 15.05 -0.91
CA PRO A 35 -17.05 15.84 -0.88
C PRO A 35 -17.66 16.07 -2.26
N SER A 36 -16.81 16.18 -3.28
CA SER A 36 -17.28 16.42 -4.66
C SER A 36 -17.73 15.14 -5.35
N GLY A 37 -17.60 13.97 -4.72
CA GLY A 37 -18.01 12.71 -5.30
C GLY A 37 -16.91 11.66 -5.22
N THR A 38 -17.24 10.46 -5.71
CA THR A 38 -16.30 9.34 -5.70
C THR A 38 -15.41 9.40 -6.93
N VAL A 39 -14.11 9.24 -6.70
CA VAL A 39 -13.13 9.15 -7.79
C VAL A 39 -12.61 7.72 -7.83
N SER A 40 -12.60 7.13 -9.04
CA SER A 40 -12.11 5.76 -9.25
C SER A 40 -10.83 5.83 -10.06
N LEU A 41 -9.79 5.17 -9.56
CA LEU A 41 -8.49 5.08 -10.22
C LEU A 41 -8.07 3.64 -10.24
N TRP A 42 -7.14 3.32 -11.13
CA TRP A 42 -6.54 1.99 -11.14
C TRP A 42 -5.05 2.12 -11.44
N GLY A 43 -4.33 1.03 -11.27
CA GLY A 43 -2.91 1.03 -11.53
C GLY A 43 -2.30 -0.35 -11.33
N ARG A 44 -0.97 -0.35 -11.24
CA ARG A 44 -0.19 -1.58 -11.07
C ARG A 44 0.79 -1.37 -9.92
N SER A 45 0.98 -2.42 -9.13
CA SER A 45 1.93 -2.34 -8.01
C SER A 45 3.36 -2.46 -8.50
N ASN A 46 4.28 -1.93 -7.69
CA ASN A 46 5.71 -2.13 -7.85
C ASN A 46 6.24 -3.03 -6.76
N GLU A 47 5.63 -2.95 -5.57
CA GLU A 47 6.09 -3.69 -4.41
C GLU A 47 4.93 -3.92 -3.45
N LEU A 48 5.03 -5.00 -2.68
CA LEU A 48 4.01 -5.36 -1.70
C LEU A 48 4.69 -5.87 -0.44
N GLY A 49 4.18 -5.44 0.71
CA GLY A 49 4.54 -5.97 2.01
C GLY A 49 3.28 -6.30 2.80
N GLU A 50 3.46 -6.86 4.00
CA GLU A 50 2.30 -7.19 4.83
C GLU A 50 1.63 -5.95 5.40
N ASP A 51 2.32 -4.81 5.39
CA ASP A 51 1.81 -3.56 5.96
C ASP A 51 1.41 -2.52 4.91
N GLY A 52 1.70 -2.74 3.63
CA GLY A 52 1.39 -1.75 2.64
C GLY A 52 1.83 -2.13 1.24
N ILE A 53 1.58 -1.23 0.30
CA ILE A 53 1.81 -1.47 -1.11
C ILE A 53 2.25 -0.17 -1.78
N GLY A 54 3.11 -0.28 -2.77
CA GLY A 54 3.50 0.84 -3.61
C GLY A 54 3.14 0.55 -5.05
N GLY A 55 2.76 1.59 -5.79
CA GLY A 55 2.39 1.39 -7.18
C GLY A 55 2.18 2.69 -7.93
N THR A 56 1.95 2.56 -9.23
CA THR A 56 1.70 3.67 -10.13
C THR A 56 0.23 3.66 -10.54
N LEU A 57 -0.43 4.79 -10.38
CA LEU A 57 -1.86 4.92 -10.62
C LEU A 57 -2.14 5.76 -11.85
N THR A 58 -3.40 5.69 -12.34
CA THR A 58 -3.85 6.51 -13.47
C THR A 58 -4.16 7.94 -13.09
N GLY A 59 -4.12 8.28 -11.81
CA GLY A 59 -4.36 9.62 -11.32
C GLY A 59 -3.74 9.80 -9.96
N GLU A 60 -3.97 10.96 -9.34
CA GLU A 60 -3.29 11.35 -8.12
C GLU A 60 -4.21 11.29 -6.92
N VAL A 61 -3.71 10.71 -5.82
CA VAL A 61 -4.32 10.85 -4.49
C VAL A 61 -3.26 11.42 -3.57
N GLU A 62 -3.69 12.26 -2.64
CA GLU A 62 -2.74 13.01 -1.82
C GLU A 62 -2.42 12.30 -0.52
N PRO A 63 -1.19 12.47 0.00
CA PRO A 63 -0.84 11.91 1.31
C PRO A 63 -1.87 12.33 2.36
N GLY A 64 -2.26 11.37 3.19
CA GLY A 64 -3.26 11.60 4.22
C GLY A 64 -4.66 11.17 3.82
N GLU A 65 -4.92 10.96 2.53
CA GLU A 65 -6.23 10.46 2.12
C GLU A 65 -6.35 8.97 2.43
N VAL A 66 -7.55 8.56 2.84
CA VAL A 66 -7.87 7.16 3.05
C VAL A 66 -8.67 6.68 1.85
N VAL A 67 -8.27 5.55 1.31
CA VAL A 67 -8.88 5.00 0.09
C VAL A 67 -9.41 3.60 0.35
N SER A 68 -10.38 3.20 -0.46
CA SER A 68 -10.81 1.81 -0.57
C SER A 68 -10.07 1.20 -1.75
N MET A 69 -9.41 0.06 -1.52
CA MET A 69 -8.51 -0.53 -2.49
C MET A 69 -8.88 -1.98 -2.73
N GLU A 70 -8.86 -2.40 -3.99
CA GLU A 70 -8.98 -3.81 -4.34
C GLU A 70 -7.69 -4.28 -4.97
N LEU A 71 -7.19 -5.40 -4.48
CA LEU A 71 -5.94 -5.98 -4.96
C LEU A 71 -6.21 -7.37 -5.51
N SER A 72 -5.65 -7.66 -6.69
CA SER A 72 -5.72 -8.98 -7.30
C SER A 72 -4.49 -9.77 -6.86
N LEU A 73 -4.56 -10.34 -5.66
CA LEU A 73 -3.43 -11.08 -5.09
C LEU A 73 -3.24 -12.40 -5.82
N PRO A 74 -1.98 -12.80 -6.09
CA PRO A 74 -1.72 -14.03 -6.87
C PRO A 74 -2.27 -15.30 -6.23
N THR A 75 -2.43 -15.30 -4.90
CA THR A 75 -2.90 -16.47 -4.17
C THR A 75 -4.41 -16.47 -3.95
N ALA A 76 -5.13 -15.48 -4.46
CA ALA A 76 -6.55 -15.35 -4.25
C ALA A 76 -7.30 -15.46 -5.57
N THR A 77 -8.48 -16.10 -5.52
CA THR A 77 -9.31 -16.29 -6.72
C THR A 77 -10.01 -14.99 -7.12
N TYR A 78 -10.36 -14.17 -6.14
CA TYR A 78 -11.08 -12.91 -6.38
C TYR A 78 -10.30 -11.75 -5.78
N PRO A 79 -10.47 -10.53 -6.33
CA PRO A 79 -9.86 -9.36 -5.72
C PRO A 79 -10.31 -9.19 -4.28
N MET A 80 -9.38 -8.79 -3.43
CA MET A 80 -9.65 -8.54 -2.02
C MET A 80 -9.68 -7.06 -1.76
N LYS A 81 -10.58 -6.65 -0.87
CA LYS A 81 -10.70 -5.25 -0.49
C LYS A 81 -9.85 -4.94 0.73
N PHE A 82 -9.27 -3.75 0.70
CA PHE A 82 -8.46 -3.23 1.79
C PHE A 82 -8.78 -1.76 1.98
N ARG A 83 -8.60 -1.27 3.19
CA ARG A 83 -8.57 0.15 3.44
C ARG A 83 -7.12 0.57 3.55
N ALA A 84 -6.76 1.71 2.98
CA ALA A 84 -5.37 2.13 2.98
C ALA A 84 -5.24 3.63 3.11
N LEU A 85 -4.13 4.05 3.71
CA LEU A 85 -3.77 5.45 3.89
C LEU A 85 -2.66 5.79 2.90
N VAL A 86 -2.83 6.88 2.15
CA VAL A 86 -1.78 7.37 1.27
C VAL A 86 -0.68 7.97 2.12
N ARG A 87 0.54 7.41 2.04
CA ARG A 87 1.68 7.86 2.84
C ARG A 87 2.58 8.82 2.08
N TYR A 88 2.75 8.60 0.78
CA TYR A 88 3.56 9.49 -0.04
C TYR A 88 3.09 9.41 -1.49
N ARG A 89 3.49 10.43 -2.25
CA ARG A 89 3.24 10.49 -3.68
C ARG A 89 4.37 11.22 -4.38
N THR A 90 4.82 10.69 -5.48
CA THR A 90 5.73 11.36 -6.40
C THR A 90 5.18 11.15 -7.81
N GLY A 91 4.58 12.21 -8.36
CA GLY A 91 3.88 12.07 -9.62
C GLY A 91 2.73 11.09 -9.49
N LEU A 92 2.71 10.07 -10.33
CA LEU A 92 1.68 9.02 -10.28
C LEU A 92 2.08 7.84 -9.41
N ARG A 93 3.28 7.86 -8.85
CA ARG A 93 3.74 6.81 -7.97
C ARG A 93 3.31 7.11 -6.55
N HIS A 94 2.69 6.12 -5.92
CA HIS A 94 2.09 6.26 -4.60
C HIS A 94 2.54 5.15 -3.67
N GLY A 95 2.60 5.47 -2.38
CA GLY A 95 2.80 4.48 -1.34
C GLY A 95 1.64 4.49 -0.37
N PHE A 96 1.18 3.29 0.00
CA PHE A 96 0.01 3.11 0.85
C PHE A 96 0.34 2.24 2.05
N GLU A 97 -0.27 2.57 3.17
CA GLU A 97 -0.25 1.75 4.37
C GLU A 97 -1.63 1.13 4.56
N PHE A 98 -1.69 -0.20 4.74
CA PHE A 98 -2.97 -0.84 5.01
C PHE A 98 -3.48 -0.47 6.41
N LEU A 99 -4.80 -0.29 6.52
CA LEU A 99 -5.45 0.09 7.78
C LEU A 99 -6.42 -0.98 8.22
N ALA A 100 -6.48 -1.20 9.54
CA ALA A 100 -7.53 -2.00 10.16
C ALA A 100 -7.68 -3.38 9.51
N LEU A 101 -6.58 -4.06 9.30
CA LEU A 101 -6.60 -5.39 8.69
C LEU A 101 -7.27 -6.40 9.62
N ASN A 102 -8.19 -7.20 9.07
CA ASN A 102 -8.73 -8.35 9.79
C ASN A 102 -7.82 -9.56 9.59
N SER A 103 -8.13 -10.66 10.26
CA SER A 103 -7.27 -11.84 10.21
C SER A 103 -7.20 -12.45 8.81
N GLN A 104 -8.30 -12.44 8.08
CA GLN A 104 -8.34 -12.97 6.72
C GLN A 104 -7.43 -12.16 5.78
N GLN A 105 -7.47 -10.85 5.90
CA GLN A 105 -6.61 -9.97 5.10
C GLN A 105 -5.15 -10.19 5.47
N ARG A 106 -4.84 -10.25 6.77
CA ARG A 106 -3.46 -10.48 7.21
C ARG A 106 -2.93 -11.82 6.72
N ASP A 107 -3.75 -12.87 6.81
CA ASP A 107 -3.33 -14.20 6.34
C ASP A 107 -3.07 -14.19 4.85
N ALA A 108 -3.91 -13.53 4.07
CA ALA A 108 -3.73 -13.46 2.62
C ALA A 108 -2.44 -12.73 2.26
N LEU A 109 -2.18 -11.59 2.91
CA LEU A 109 -0.97 -10.83 2.66
C LEU A 109 0.27 -11.63 3.08
N HIS A 110 0.20 -12.30 4.22
CA HIS A 110 1.31 -13.12 4.70
C HIS A 110 1.66 -14.23 3.70
N ARG A 111 0.64 -14.92 3.18
CA ARG A 111 0.86 -16.00 2.20
C ARG A 111 1.50 -15.49 0.92
N VAL A 112 1.03 -14.35 0.41
CA VAL A 112 1.62 -13.78 -0.80
C VAL A 112 3.07 -13.41 -0.55
N CYS A 113 3.35 -12.76 0.58
CA CYS A 113 4.71 -12.33 0.89
C CYS A 113 5.64 -13.53 1.11
N GLU A 114 5.14 -14.59 1.71
CA GLU A 114 5.93 -15.83 1.83
C GLU A 114 6.28 -16.40 0.46
N MET A 115 5.30 -16.43 -0.43
CA MET A 115 5.52 -16.91 -1.78
C MET A 115 6.58 -16.06 -2.50
N LEU A 116 6.47 -14.75 -2.40
CA LEU A 116 7.42 -13.84 -3.03
C LEU A 116 8.80 -13.96 -2.42
N ALA A 117 8.88 -14.16 -1.11
CA ALA A 117 10.15 -14.32 -0.41
C ALA A 117 10.88 -15.59 -0.85
N SER A 118 10.14 -16.63 -1.22
CA SER A 118 10.77 -17.88 -1.66
C SER A 118 11.25 -17.83 -3.10
N GLY A 119 11.02 -16.71 -3.79
CA GLY A 119 11.43 -16.57 -5.18
C GLY A 119 10.53 -17.26 -6.16
N ALA A 120 9.39 -17.69 -5.72
CA ALA A 120 8.44 -18.39 -6.58
C ALA A 120 7.65 -17.42 -7.44
#